data_955b4a389a2d030ce70727422f3d5d51
#
_entry.id   955b4a389a2d030ce70727422f3d5d51
#
_cell.length_a   1.000
_cell.length_b   1.000
_cell.length_c   1.000
_cell.angle_alpha   90.00
_cell.angle_beta   90.00
_cell.angle_gamma   90.00
#
_symmetry.space_group_name_H-M   'P 1'
#
loop_
_entity.id
_entity.type
_entity.pdbx_description
1 polymer ?
#
loop_
_entity_poly.entity_id
_entity_poly.type
_entity_poly.pdbx_seq_one_letter_code
_entity_poly.pdbx_strand_id
1 'polypeptide(L)'
;PNTEAMSTEEKIWFARAIAGMIVADGRVDDSELEFLKEAISFLEDRDQVNGIMAVVRQGKTPSLEARKIDPKQSFIILKYLAELMVVDGKMSETEITFFVYAGGLLGFTSNILTKLWKTARAMLEATKPLAKISAGKNASLVRLTSLSESRCTFRNPRAMVPNMPVYIQISKSGSEEEFYDRVEGRVTGQRQEKWDEKSVSIRVD
;
A
#
# COMPACT_ATOMS: atom_id res chain seq x y z
N PRO A 1 3.51 -17.09 5.50
CA PRO A 1 2.68 -17.90 6.41
C PRO A 1 3.04 -19.38 6.31
N ASN A 2 2.81 -20.14 7.39
CA ASN A 2 3.01 -21.59 7.35
C ASN A 2 1.85 -22.23 6.56
N THR A 3 2.08 -22.48 5.29
CA THR A 3 1.07 -23.06 4.39
C THR A 3 0.90 -24.58 4.60
N GLU A 4 1.81 -25.25 5.29
CA GLU A 4 1.70 -26.69 5.59
C GLU A 4 0.50 -27.01 6.49
N ALA A 5 0.13 -26.09 7.38
CA ALA A 5 -1.02 -26.22 8.27
C ALA A 5 -2.37 -25.89 7.60
N MET A 6 -2.37 -25.43 6.35
CA MET A 6 -3.57 -25.05 5.59
C MET A 6 -4.15 -26.25 4.86
N SER A 7 -5.49 -26.36 4.82
CA SER A 7 -6.18 -27.25 3.90
C SER A 7 -5.94 -26.82 2.45
N THR A 8 -6.15 -27.74 1.50
CA THR A 8 -6.04 -27.43 0.07
C THR A 8 -6.90 -26.23 -0.34
N GLU A 9 -8.10 -26.14 0.19
CA GLU A 9 -9.03 -25.06 -0.12
C GLU A 9 -8.61 -23.71 0.49
N GLU A 10 -8.01 -23.72 1.68
CA GLU A 10 -7.43 -22.53 2.28
C GLU A 10 -6.21 -22.05 1.51
N LYS A 11 -5.37 -22.97 1.03
CA LYS A 11 -4.24 -22.66 0.14
C LYS A 11 -4.72 -22.01 -1.15
N ILE A 12 -5.76 -22.55 -1.81
CA ILE A 12 -6.33 -21.98 -3.03
C ILE A 12 -6.89 -20.59 -2.77
N TRP A 13 -7.64 -20.42 -1.67
CA TRP A 13 -8.18 -19.10 -1.28
C TRP A 13 -7.06 -18.10 -1.06
N PHE A 14 -6.03 -18.48 -0.35
CA PHE A 14 -4.88 -17.61 -0.06
C PHE A 14 -4.11 -17.23 -1.33
N ALA A 15 -3.86 -18.18 -2.23
CA ALA A 15 -3.23 -17.92 -3.51
C ALA A 15 -4.04 -16.93 -4.37
N ARG A 16 -5.37 -17.07 -4.40
CA ARG A 16 -6.27 -16.12 -5.09
C ARG A 16 -6.24 -14.74 -4.43
N ALA A 17 -6.12 -14.66 -3.10
CA ALA A 17 -6.00 -13.40 -2.39
C ALA A 17 -4.68 -12.68 -2.71
N ILE A 18 -3.55 -13.42 -2.76
CA ILE A 18 -2.25 -12.87 -3.21
C ILE A 18 -2.38 -12.34 -4.65
N ALA A 19 -2.93 -13.15 -5.55
CA ALA A 19 -3.11 -12.77 -6.95
C ALA A 19 -4.02 -11.54 -7.11
N GLY A 20 -5.09 -11.46 -6.33
CA GLY A 20 -5.99 -10.30 -6.32
C GLY A 20 -5.33 -9.02 -5.80
N MET A 21 -4.40 -9.14 -4.83
CA MET A 21 -3.62 -8.02 -4.34
C MET A 21 -2.69 -7.47 -5.42
N ILE A 22 -1.97 -8.36 -6.13
CA ILE A 22 -1.04 -8.00 -7.20
C ILE A 22 -1.76 -7.30 -8.35
N VAL A 23 -2.97 -7.76 -8.72
CA VAL A 23 -3.72 -7.21 -9.86
C VAL A 23 -4.64 -6.05 -9.47
N ALA A 24 -4.60 -5.60 -8.21
CA ALA A 24 -5.57 -4.63 -7.70
C ALA A 24 -5.55 -3.27 -8.43
N ASP A 25 -4.45 -2.87 -9.03
CA ASP A 25 -4.34 -1.64 -9.82
C ASP A 25 -4.72 -1.83 -11.32
N GLY A 26 -5.04 -3.07 -11.72
CA GLY A 26 -5.47 -3.44 -13.08
C GLY A 26 -4.32 -3.57 -14.08
N ARG A 27 -3.09 -3.49 -13.63
CA ARG A 27 -1.88 -3.67 -14.45
C ARG A 27 -1.03 -4.78 -13.85
N VAL A 28 -0.49 -5.62 -14.70
CA VAL A 28 0.41 -6.69 -14.27
C VAL A 28 1.54 -6.77 -15.29
N ASP A 29 2.75 -6.53 -14.83
CA ASP A 29 3.95 -6.69 -15.64
C ASP A 29 4.56 -8.10 -15.46
N ASP A 30 5.60 -8.39 -16.25
CA ASP A 30 6.25 -9.71 -16.25
C ASP A 30 6.93 -10.00 -14.89
N SER A 31 7.44 -8.99 -14.20
CA SER A 31 8.09 -9.16 -12.88
C SER A 31 7.07 -9.48 -11.80
N GLU A 32 5.89 -8.89 -11.86
CA GLU A 32 4.77 -9.20 -10.97
C GLU A 32 4.21 -10.60 -11.21
N LEU A 33 4.19 -11.04 -12.47
CA LEU A 33 3.81 -12.42 -12.81
C LEU A 33 4.82 -13.45 -12.28
N GLU A 34 6.11 -13.17 -12.37
CA GLU A 34 7.16 -14.03 -11.81
C GLU A 34 7.05 -14.07 -10.27
N PHE A 35 6.90 -12.90 -9.64
CA PHE A 35 6.68 -12.81 -8.20
C PHE A 35 5.42 -13.58 -7.76
N LEU A 36 4.30 -13.43 -8.48
CA LEU A 36 3.07 -14.19 -8.19
C LEU A 36 3.31 -15.70 -8.25
N LYS A 37 3.97 -16.15 -9.32
CA LYS A 37 4.27 -17.58 -9.50
C LYS A 37 5.09 -18.14 -8.34
N GLU A 38 6.06 -17.38 -7.85
CA GLU A 38 6.87 -17.76 -6.68
C GLU A 38 6.01 -17.71 -5.40
N ALA A 39 5.26 -16.63 -5.20
CA ALA A 39 4.44 -16.43 -4.01
C ALA A 39 3.33 -17.48 -3.81
N ILE A 40 2.83 -18.10 -4.90
CA ILE A 40 1.83 -19.18 -4.86
C ILE A 40 2.42 -20.57 -5.09
N SER A 41 3.73 -20.74 -5.05
CA SER A 41 4.44 -22.00 -5.29
C SER A 41 4.09 -23.13 -4.28
N PHE A 42 3.46 -22.76 -3.16
CA PHE A 42 2.91 -23.71 -2.19
C PHE A 42 1.67 -24.50 -2.70
N LEU A 43 1.10 -24.10 -3.85
CA LEU A 43 0.07 -24.86 -4.54
C LEU A 43 0.73 -25.98 -5.35
N GLU A 44 0.42 -27.22 -5.00
CA GLU A 44 0.92 -28.41 -5.71
C GLU A 44 0.15 -28.68 -7.02
N ASP A 45 -1.12 -28.26 -7.06
CA ASP A 45 -2.01 -28.45 -8.20
C ASP A 45 -1.69 -27.42 -9.30
N ARG A 46 -1.09 -27.92 -10.40
CA ARG A 46 -0.72 -27.09 -11.57
C ARG A 46 -1.92 -26.48 -12.27
N ASP A 47 -3.07 -27.12 -12.26
CA ASP A 47 -4.28 -26.58 -12.93
C ASP A 47 -4.82 -25.39 -12.16
N GLN A 48 -4.77 -25.43 -10.83
CA GLN A 48 -5.11 -24.26 -9.99
C GLN A 48 -4.14 -23.09 -10.22
N VAL A 49 -2.83 -23.36 -10.25
CA VAL A 49 -1.81 -22.34 -10.54
C VAL A 49 -2.07 -21.70 -11.91
N ASN A 50 -2.22 -22.54 -12.95
CA ASN A 50 -2.47 -22.08 -14.31
C ASN A 50 -3.77 -21.28 -14.42
N GLY A 51 -4.82 -21.71 -13.74
CA GLY A 51 -6.10 -21.00 -13.69
C GLY A 51 -5.97 -19.59 -13.08
N ILE A 52 -5.28 -19.47 -11.95
CA ILE A 52 -5.00 -18.17 -11.30
C ILE A 52 -4.17 -17.27 -12.23
N MET A 53 -3.08 -17.79 -12.78
CA MET A 53 -2.19 -17.07 -13.68
C MET A 53 -2.92 -16.58 -14.96
N ALA A 54 -3.83 -17.39 -15.51
CA ALA A 54 -4.62 -17.02 -16.68
C ALA A 54 -5.56 -15.84 -16.40
N VAL A 55 -6.18 -15.77 -15.23
CA VAL A 55 -7.04 -14.67 -14.81
C VAL A 55 -6.23 -13.38 -14.63
N VAL A 56 -5.09 -13.49 -13.94
CA VAL A 56 -4.20 -12.35 -13.67
C VAL A 56 -3.62 -11.74 -14.95
N ARG A 57 -3.18 -12.57 -15.89
CA ARG A 57 -2.70 -12.10 -17.22
C ARG A 57 -3.74 -11.30 -18.00
N GLN A 58 -5.03 -11.47 -17.70
CA GLN A 58 -6.11 -10.67 -18.28
C GLN A 58 -6.37 -9.36 -17.50
N GLY A 59 -5.55 -9.04 -16.50
CA GLY A 59 -5.76 -7.90 -15.61
C GLY A 59 -7.00 -8.04 -14.72
N LYS A 60 -7.46 -9.27 -14.47
CA LYS A 60 -8.66 -9.55 -13.69
C LYS A 60 -8.32 -10.08 -12.30
N THR A 61 -9.08 -9.65 -11.32
CA THR A 61 -9.00 -10.17 -9.96
C THR A 61 -9.63 -11.56 -9.88
N PRO A 62 -8.92 -12.59 -9.37
CA PRO A 62 -9.53 -13.89 -9.10
C PRO A 62 -10.70 -13.77 -8.12
N SER A 63 -11.75 -14.56 -8.35
CA SER A 63 -12.91 -14.58 -7.45
C SER A 63 -12.53 -15.10 -6.07
N LEU A 64 -12.95 -14.39 -5.03
CA LEU A 64 -12.86 -14.80 -3.63
C LEU A 64 -14.25 -14.99 -3.05
N GLU A 65 -14.43 -16.03 -2.28
CA GLU A 65 -15.67 -16.33 -1.56
C GLU A 65 -15.43 -16.21 -0.04
N ALA A 66 -16.50 -15.89 0.70
CA ALA A 66 -16.45 -15.89 2.16
C ALA A 66 -16.08 -17.29 2.67
N ARG A 67 -15.08 -17.37 3.56
CA ARG A 67 -14.62 -18.65 4.09
C ARG A 67 -14.35 -18.56 5.59
N LYS A 68 -14.78 -19.58 6.32
CA LYS A 68 -14.40 -19.78 7.71
C LYS A 68 -13.04 -20.46 7.75
N ILE A 69 -12.01 -19.68 8.05
CA ILE A 69 -10.65 -20.12 8.34
C ILE A 69 -10.42 -19.91 9.84
N ASP A 70 -9.56 -20.72 10.45
CA ASP A 70 -9.17 -20.51 11.85
C ASP A 70 -8.75 -19.03 12.08
N PRO A 71 -9.21 -18.38 13.17
CA PRO A 71 -8.95 -16.94 13.39
C PRO A 71 -7.46 -16.58 13.43
N LYS A 72 -6.59 -17.44 13.96
CA LYS A 72 -5.14 -17.21 14.00
C LYS A 72 -4.56 -17.29 12.59
N GLN A 73 -4.98 -18.31 11.82
CA GLN A 73 -4.57 -18.49 10.44
C GLN A 73 -5.06 -17.33 9.55
N SER A 74 -6.31 -16.91 9.71
CA SER A 74 -6.88 -15.74 9.03
C SER A 74 -6.08 -14.46 9.32
N PHE A 75 -5.66 -14.25 10.56
CA PHE A 75 -4.84 -13.10 10.93
C PHE A 75 -3.44 -13.14 10.30
N ILE A 76 -2.82 -14.33 10.21
CA ILE A 76 -1.53 -14.52 9.53
C ILE A 76 -1.66 -14.21 8.03
N ILE A 77 -2.74 -14.67 7.38
CA ILE A 77 -3.04 -14.34 5.99
C ILE A 77 -3.15 -12.83 5.80
N LEU A 78 -3.95 -12.15 6.64
CA LEU A 78 -4.12 -10.70 6.56
C LEU A 78 -2.83 -9.93 6.79
N LYS A 79 -2.00 -10.37 7.74
CA LYS A 79 -0.70 -9.75 7.97
C LYS A 79 0.17 -9.85 6.72
N TYR A 80 0.21 -11.01 6.07
CA TYR A 80 0.96 -11.22 4.84
C TYR A 80 0.43 -10.31 3.70
N LEU A 81 -0.89 -10.23 3.52
CA LEU A 81 -1.48 -9.32 2.52
C LEU A 81 -1.17 -7.85 2.82
N ALA A 82 -1.13 -7.46 4.10
CA ALA A 82 -0.72 -6.10 4.48
C ALA A 82 0.76 -5.82 4.19
N GLU A 83 1.63 -6.82 4.33
CA GLU A 83 3.05 -6.74 3.96
C GLU A 83 3.21 -6.64 2.43
N LEU A 84 2.41 -7.36 1.65
CA LEU A 84 2.41 -7.26 0.19
C LEU A 84 2.06 -5.85 -0.31
N MET A 85 1.09 -5.18 0.31
CA MET A 85 0.72 -3.80 -0.08
C MET A 85 1.86 -2.79 0.01
N VAL A 86 2.95 -3.10 0.70
CA VAL A 86 4.06 -2.17 0.93
C VAL A 86 5.38 -2.64 0.34
N VAL A 87 5.41 -3.81 -0.28
CA VAL A 87 6.65 -4.47 -0.73
C VAL A 87 7.36 -3.68 -1.81
N ASP A 88 6.64 -3.02 -2.71
CA ASP A 88 7.16 -2.20 -3.80
C ASP A 88 7.47 -0.74 -3.38
N GLY A 89 7.31 -0.41 -2.11
CA GLY A 89 7.52 0.94 -1.58
C GLY A 89 6.35 1.91 -1.85
N LYS A 90 5.22 1.40 -2.32
CA LYS A 90 3.99 2.17 -2.59
C LYS A 90 2.80 1.48 -1.91
N MET A 91 1.70 2.19 -1.81
CA MET A 91 0.42 1.66 -1.34
C MET A 91 -0.70 2.42 -2.04
N SER A 92 -1.41 1.75 -2.92
CA SER A 92 -2.51 2.32 -3.69
C SER A 92 -3.85 2.21 -2.95
N GLU A 93 -4.82 3.02 -3.35
CA GLU A 93 -6.19 2.91 -2.82
C GLU A 93 -6.90 1.63 -3.27
N THR A 94 -6.55 1.12 -4.45
CA THR A 94 -7.10 -0.13 -4.98
C THR A 94 -6.63 -1.33 -4.17
N GLU A 95 -5.35 -1.38 -3.79
CA GLU A 95 -4.81 -2.41 -2.89
C GLU A 95 -5.47 -2.37 -1.51
N ILE A 96 -5.63 -1.16 -0.91
CA ILE A 96 -6.34 -1.02 0.36
C ILE A 96 -7.78 -1.50 0.23
N THR A 97 -8.47 -1.17 -0.88
CA THR A 97 -9.83 -1.59 -1.14
C THR A 97 -9.93 -3.12 -1.23
N PHE A 98 -9.01 -3.74 -1.96
CA PHE A 98 -8.95 -5.19 -2.06
C PHE A 98 -8.62 -5.86 -0.72
N PHE A 99 -7.66 -5.32 0.03
CA PHE A 99 -7.32 -5.81 1.37
C PHE A 99 -8.52 -5.80 2.32
N VAL A 100 -9.29 -4.69 2.34
CA VAL A 100 -10.49 -4.57 3.16
C VAL A 100 -11.57 -5.57 2.71
N TYR A 101 -11.74 -5.76 1.41
CA TYR A 101 -12.66 -6.75 0.85
C TYR A 101 -12.27 -8.17 1.27
N ALA A 102 -11.03 -8.58 1.04
CA ALA A 102 -10.52 -9.91 1.40
C ALA A 102 -10.63 -10.17 2.92
N GLY A 103 -10.28 -9.19 3.74
CA GLY A 103 -10.41 -9.28 5.19
C GLY A 103 -11.85 -9.39 5.67
N GLY A 104 -12.78 -8.71 5.00
CA GLY A 104 -14.23 -8.83 5.27
C GLY A 104 -14.74 -10.25 4.98
N LEU A 105 -14.26 -10.91 3.92
CA LEU A 105 -14.59 -12.30 3.60
C LEU A 105 -14.07 -13.30 4.64
N LEU A 106 -13.00 -12.96 5.36
CA LEU A 106 -12.47 -13.70 6.51
C LEU A 106 -13.18 -13.37 7.84
N GLY A 107 -14.17 -12.48 7.81
CA GLY A 107 -14.96 -12.11 8.98
C GLY A 107 -14.36 -11.02 9.87
N PHE A 108 -13.33 -10.30 9.42
CA PHE A 108 -12.74 -9.19 10.19
C PHE A 108 -13.56 -7.90 10.06
N THR A 109 -13.64 -7.17 11.15
CA THR A 109 -14.32 -5.87 11.17
C THR A 109 -13.47 -4.78 10.50
N SER A 110 -14.11 -3.77 9.94
CA SER A 110 -13.45 -2.61 9.32
C SER A 110 -12.46 -1.93 10.27
N ASN A 111 -12.70 -1.92 11.57
CA ASN A 111 -11.79 -1.35 12.57
C ASN A 111 -10.45 -2.08 12.62
N ILE A 112 -10.47 -3.42 12.62
CA ILE A 112 -9.26 -4.24 12.66
C ILE A 112 -8.48 -4.05 11.35
N LEU A 113 -9.18 -4.12 10.22
CA LEU A 113 -8.58 -3.95 8.89
C LEU A 113 -7.96 -2.56 8.73
N THR A 114 -8.65 -1.51 9.21
CA THR A 114 -8.12 -0.15 9.21
C THR A 114 -6.85 -0.01 10.05
N LYS A 115 -6.79 -0.65 11.22
CA LYS A 115 -5.58 -0.65 12.04
C LYS A 115 -4.41 -1.35 11.34
N LEU A 116 -4.66 -2.51 10.71
CA LEU A 116 -3.63 -3.28 10.03
C LEU A 116 -3.01 -2.51 8.86
N TRP A 117 -3.82 -2.02 7.92
CA TRP A 117 -3.26 -1.31 6.78
C TRP A 117 -2.65 0.05 7.16
N LYS A 118 -3.18 0.74 8.19
CA LYS A 118 -2.54 1.97 8.72
C LYS A 118 -1.18 1.68 9.35
N THR A 119 -1.04 0.55 10.03
CA THR A 119 0.26 0.11 10.58
C THR A 119 1.25 -0.19 9.44
N ALA A 120 0.83 -0.95 8.41
CA ALA A 120 1.66 -1.22 7.24
C ALA A 120 2.09 0.09 6.54
N ARG A 121 1.16 1.03 6.34
CA ARG A 121 1.45 2.36 5.79
C ARG A 121 2.45 3.13 6.64
N ALA A 122 2.29 3.15 7.96
CA ALA A 122 3.21 3.86 8.86
C ALA A 122 4.62 3.27 8.80
N MET A 123 4.75 1.94 8.72
CA MET A 123 6.04 1.27 8.51
C MET A 123 6.68 1.69 7.19
N LEU A 124 5.91 1.68 6.10
CA LEU A 124 6.39 2.13 4.79
C LEU A 124 6.81 3.60 4.82
N GLU A 125 5.99 4.47 5.40
CA GLU A 125 6.30 5.90 5.50
C GLU A 125 7.55 6.18 6.34
N ALA A 126 7.82 5.38 7.37
CA ALA A 126 9.01 5.52 8.18
C ALA A 126 10.32 5.31 7.38
N THR A 127 10.26 4.58 6.27
CA THR A 127 11.42 4.38 5.36
C THR A 127 11.61 5.53 4.37
N LYS A 128 10.63 6.43 4.22
CA LYS A 128 10.65 7.51 3.23
C LYS A 128 11.39 8.75 3.73
N PRO A 129 11.91 9.59 2.82
CA PRO A 129 12.65 10.78 3.20
C PRO A 129 11.83 11.69 4.12
N LEU A 130 12.44 12.16 5.21
CA LEU A 130 11.89 13.20 6.07
C LEU A 130 12.13 14.57 5.43
N ALA A 131 11.13 15.44 5.44
CA ALA A 131 11.25 16.79 4.94
C ALA A 131 10.58 17.80 5.88
N LYS A 132 11.14 18.99 5.94
CA LYS A 132 10.53 20.15 6.58
C LYS A 132 9.85 20.99 5.49
N ILE A 133 8.54 21.09 5.58
CA ILE A 133 7.72 21.90 4.67
C ILE A 133 7.35 23.20 5.40
N SER A 134 7.72 24.34 4.82
CA SER A 134 7.40 25.64 5.38
C SER A 134 6.48 26.41 4.42
N ALA A 135 5.36 26.89 4.95
CA ALA A 135 4.35 27.66 4.22
C ALA A 135 4.00 28.93 5.04
N GLY A 136 4.41 30.08 4.58
CA GLY A 136 4.31 31.32 5.36
C GLY A 136 5.09 31.23 6.68
N LYS A 137 4.40 31.42 7.80
CA LYS A 137 4.98 31.35 9.16
C LYS A 137 4.97 29.93 9.76
N ASN A 138 4.32 28.98 9.08
CA ASN A 138 4.14 27.62 9.60
C ASN A 138 5.18 26.68 8.97
N ALA A 139 5.74 25.82 9.78
CA ALA A 139 6.61 24.75 9.34
C ALA A 139 6.15 23.41 9.95
N SER A 140 6.20 22.36 9.17
CA SER A 140 5.82 21.02 9.57
C SER A 140 6.84 20.00 9.08
N LEU A 141 7.16 19.01 9.91
CA LEU A 141 7.93 17.85 9.52
C LEU A 141 6.97 16.80 8.93
N VAL A 142 7.30 16.32 7.74
CA VAL A 142 6.50 15.35 7.01
C VAL A 142 7.39 14.28 6.39
N ARG A 143 6.85 13.08 6.20
CA ARG A 143 7.47 12.06 5.34
C ARG A 143 6.96 12.25 3.91
N LEU A 144 7.89 12.31 2.96
CA LEU A 144 7.54 12.43 1.55
C LEU A 144 6.99 11.11 1.05
N THR A 145 5.83 11.12 0.42
CA THR A 145 5.24 9.91 -0.20
C THR A 145 5.83 9.63 -1.57
N SER A 146 6.32 10.66 -2.25
CA SER A 146 7.16 10.53 -3.44
C SER A 146 8.13 11.71 -3.55
N LEU A 147 9.25 11.49 -4.22
CA LEU A 147 10.26 12.49 -4.50
C LEU A 147 10.88 12.22 -5.87
N SER A 148 10.98 13.27 -6.70
CA SER A 148 11.72 13.29 -7.95
C SER A 148 12.50 14.60 -8.05
N GLU A 149 13.26 14.82 -9.13
CA GLU A 149 14.05 16.03 -9.34
C GLU A 149 13.22 17.32 -9.32
N SER A 150 11.98 17.26 -9.77
CA SER A 150 11.10 18.43 -9.92
C SER A 150 9.80 18.36 -9.13
N ARG A 151 9.57 17.29 -8.38
CA ARG A 151 8.28 17.08 -7.72
C ARG A 151 8.42 16.31 -6.43
N CYS A 152 7.64 16.68 -5.42
CA CYS A 152 7.42 15.85 -4.25
C CYS A 152 5.94 15.76 -3.87
N THR A 153 5.57 14.70 -3.15
CA THR A 153 4.25 14.58 -2.53
C THR A 153 4.40 14.21 -1.06
N PHE A 154 3.45 14.66 -0.25
CA PHE A 154 3.40 14.37 1.19
C PHE A 154 1.95 14.41 1.68
N ARG A 155 1.70 13.86 2.86
CA ARG A 155 0.39 13.96 3.52
C ARG A 155 0.38 15.10 4.52
N ASN A 156 -0.71 15.86 4.50
CA ASN A 156 -0.96 16.95 5.43
C ASN A 156 -2.34 16.78 6.06
N PRO A 157 -2.55 17.12 7.34
CA PRO A 157 -3.85 17.01 7.98
C PRO A 157 -4.90 18.02 7.45
N ARG A 158 -4.47 18.98 6.66
CA ARG A 158 -5.35 19.99 6.06
C ARG A 158 -5.00 20.23 4.60
N ALA A 159 -6.00 20.60 3.81
CA ALA A 159 -5.78 21.10 2.46
C ALA A 159 -4.91 22.37 2.49
N MET A 160 -4.10 22.54 1.47
CA MET A 160 -3.28 23.74 1.25
C MET A 160 -3.87 24.57 0.12
N VAL A 161 -3.64 25.88 0.15
CA VAL A 161 -4.13 26.76 -0.93
C VAL A 161 -3.42 26.40 -2.25
N PRO A 162 -4.17 26.14 -3.35
CA PRO A 162 -3.57 25.91 -4.65
C PRO A 162 -2.63 27.07 -5.05
N ASN A 163 -1.54 26.71 -5.71
CA ASN A 163 -0.49 27.66 -6.15
C ASN A 163 0.25 28.38 -5.02
N MET A 164 0.03 28.00 -3.75
CA MET A 164 0.73 28.57 -2.61
C MET A 164 2.23 28.23 -2.69
N PRO A 165 3.13 29.21 -2.49
CA PRO A 165 4.55 28.92 -2.39
C PRO A 165 4.84 28.15 -1.10
N VAL A 166 5.64 27.11 -1.22
CA VAL A 166 6.14 26.31 -0.11
C VAL A 166 7.64 26.15 -0.21
N TYR A 167 8.28 25.98 0.92
CA TYR A 167 9.72 25.76 0.97
C TYR A 167 9.98 24.38 1.55
N ILE A 168 10.84 23.64 0.90
CA ILE A 168 11.13 22.25 1.20
C ILE A 168 12.59 22.11 1.58
N GLN A 169 12.86 21.43 2.69
CA GLN A 169 14.20 21.03 3.11
C GLN A 169 14.16 19.55 3.41
N ILE A 170 14.96 18.76 2.70
CA ILE A 170 15.03 17.30 2.88
C ILE A 170 16.08 16.99 3.94
N SER A 171 15.79 16.10 4.86
CA SER A 171 16.73 15.63 5.87
C SER A 171 17.89 14.88 5.23
N LYS A 172 19.12 15.13 5.70
CA LYS A 172 20.33 14.46 5.24
C LYS A 172 20.44 13.01 5.76
N SER A 173 19.96 12.77 6.97
CA SER A 173 20.12 11.49 7.68
C SER A 173 18.79 10.81 8.02
N GLY A 174 17.65 11.39 7.62
CA GLY A 174 16.31 10.98 8.08
C GLY A 174 15.99 11.42 9.51
N SER A 175 16.89 12.16 10.17
CA SER A 175 16.70 12.79 11.48
C SER A 175 16.14 14.21 11.35
N GLU A 176 15.76 14.81 12.48
CA GLU A 176 15.21 16.17 12.54
C GLU A 176 16.29 17.25 12.70
N GLU A 177 17.56 16.88 12.65
CA GLU A 177 18.67 17.78 13.03
C GLU A 177 19.36 18.44 11.83
N GLU A 178 19.58 17.69 10.74
CA GLU A 178 20.30 18.19 9.57
C GLU A 178 19.47 18.13 8.30
N PHE A 179 19.42 19.25 7.57
CA PHE A 179 18.67 19.39 6.32
C PHE A 179 19.58 19.87 5.18
N TYR A 180 19.22 19.50 3.95
CA TYR A 180 19.75 20.12 2.75
C TYR A 180 19.23 21.57 2.60
N ASP A 181 19.77 22.28 1.63
CA ASP A 181 19.36 23.64 1.33
C ASP A 181 17.85 23.72 1.02
N ARG A 182 17.31 24.89 1.30
CA ARG A 182 15.90 25.18 1.11
C ARG A 182 15.57 25.36 -0.37
N VAL A 183 14.60 24.62 -0.87
CA VAL A 183 14.09 24.72 -2.24
C VAL A 183 12.67 25.30 -2.19
N GLU A 184 12.36 26.22 -3.10
CA GLU A 184 11.02 26.75 -3.28
C GLU A 184 10.24 25.90 -4.28
N GLY A 185 8.98 25.60 -3.97
CA GLY A 185 8.04 24.94 -4.84
C GLY A 185 6.63 25.52 -4.70
N ARG A 186 5.69 25.05 -5.49
CA ARG A 186 4.29 25.48 -5.45
C ARG A 186 3.35 24.29 -5.35
N VAL A 187 2.28 24.47 -4.58
CA VAL A 187 1.21 23.46 -4.48
C VAL A 187 0.48 23.37 -5.82
N THR A 188 0.64 22.26 -6.52
CA THR A 188 0.08 22.03 -7.87
C THR A 188 -1.07 21.04 -7.88
N GLY A 189 -1.24 20.26 -6.82
CA GLY A 189 -2.35 19.32 -6.70
C GLY A 189 -2.57 18.89 -5.27
N GLN A 190 -3.80 18.49 -5.00
CA GLN A 190 -4.18 17.90 -3.72
C GLN A 190 -5.34 16.94 -3.89
N ARG A 191 -5.39 15.90 -3.06
CA ARG A 191 -6.42 14.89 -3.09
C ARG A 191 -6.73 14.42 -1.68
N GLN A 192 -8.01 14.38 -1.32
CA GLN A 192 -8.47 13.78 -0.07
C GLN A 192 -8.19 12.28 -0.08
N GLU A 193 -7.59 11.77 0.97
CA GLU A 193 -7.35 10.34 1.13
C GLU A 193 -8.67 9.60 1.40
N LYS A 194 -8.99 8.61 0.59
CA LYS A 194 -10.25 7.85 0.68
C LYS A 194 -10.41 7.13 2.02
N TRP A 195 -9.32 6.56 2.53
CA TRP A 195 -9.30 5.74 3.74
C TRP A 195 -8.78 6.48 4.97
N ASP A 196 -8.43 7.75 4.83
CA ASP A 196 -7.97 8.61 5.91
C ASP A 196 -8.51 10.03 5.72
N GLU A 197 -9.74 10.24 6.18
CA GLU A 197 -10.44 11.54 6.08
C GLU A 197 -9.71 12.70 6.77
N LYS A 198 -8.72 12.39 7.62
CA LYS A 198 -7.92 13.39 8.35
C LYS A 198 -6.67 13.81 7.60
N SER A 199 -6.37 13.22 6.45
CA SER A 199 -5.20 13.58 5.69
C SER A 199 -5.49 13.84 4.21
N VAL A 200 -4.76 14.80 3.67
CA VAL A 200 -4.80 15.21 2.26
C VAL A 200 -3.44 14.96 1.66
N SER A 201 -3.40 14.27 0.53
CA SER A 201 -2.17 14.14 -0.27
C SER A 201 -1.91 15.46 -0.99
N ILE A 202 -0.77 16.09 -0.74
CA ILE A 202 -0.35 17.36 -1.34
C ILE A 202 0.78 17.09 -2.32
N ARG A 203 0.65 17.63 -3.53
CA ARG A 203 1.69 17.62 -4.55
C ARG A 203 2.28 19.02 -4.70
N VAL A 204 3.60 19.06 -4.75
CA VAL A 204 4.40 20.28 -4.97
C VAL A 204 5.33 20.05 -6.14
N ASP A 205 5.31 20.94 -7.09
CA ASP A 205 6.20 21.01 -8.25
C ASP A 205 7.10 22.24 -8.13
#